data_ed3997ca8dc84b7632e0b90b914c4a43
#
_entry.id   ed3997ca8dc84b7632e0b90b914c4a43
#
_cell.length_a   1.000
_cell.length_b   1.000
_cell.length_c   1.000
_cell.angle_alpha   90.00
_cell.angle_beta   90.00
_cell.angle_gamma   90.00
#
_symmetry.space_group_name_H-M   'P 1'
#
loop_
_entity.id
_entity.type
_entity.pdbx_description
1 polymer ?
#
loop_
_entity_poly.entity_id
_entity_poly.type
_entity_poly.pdbx_seq_one_letter_code
_entity_poly.pdbx_strand_id
1 'polypeptide(L)'
;MRNCPQGVHAFLRAYYHYKSADWKQNKPFRLASLTAEELAKMPTYYIMDIDKGMAETVASVMPTAAEIAACKWLPDNELAVYTAEYERTGFQGGLQGYRRTGPRFIADLQTFGGRTIDVPSLFIGGKSDWGVFQSPGAFETMQNTACTQMRGAHLIDGAGHWLEQEQPEQVSKLLIQFLQDASTLNRKL
;
A
#
# COMPACT_ATOMS: atom_id res chain seq x y z
N MET A 1 -14.72 -9.17 9.11
CA MET A 1 -13.78 -10.03 8.41
C MET A 1 -13.79 -11.49 8.91
N ARG A 2 -13.82 -11.78 10.22
CA ARG A 2 -13.86 -13.17 10.71
C ARG A 2 -15.09 -13.95 10.25
N ASN A 3 -16.21 -13.27 10.07
CA ASN A 3 -17.47 -13.81 9.51
C ASN A 3 -17.71 -13.17 8.14
N CYS A 4 -16.80 -13.41 7.21
CA CYS A 4 -16.93 -12.92 5.84
C CYS A 4 -18.00 -13.73 5.10
N PRO A 5 -19.13 -13.15 4.72
CA PRO A 5 -20.24 -13.91 4.10
C PRO A 5 -19.83 -14.59 2.79
N GLN A 6 -18.92 -13.97 2.02
CA GLN A 6 -18.41 -14.50 0.76
C GLN A 6 -17.28 -15.53 0.92
N GLY A 7 -16.84 -15.83 2.16
CA GLY A 7 -15.65 -16.63 2.45
C GLY A 7 -14.35 -15.83 2.33
N VAL A 8 -13.31 -16.30 3.02
CA VAL A 8 -12.01 -15.59 3.11
C VAL A 8 -11.35 -15.50 1.73
N HIS A 9 -11.42 -16.55 0.91
CA HIS A 9 -10.81 -16.55 -0.42
C HIS A 9 -11.39 -15.46 -1.32
N ALA A 10 -12.71 -15.40 -1.44
CA ALA A 10 -13.39 -14.39 -2.26
C ALA A 10 -13.17 -12.98 -1.70
N PHE A 11 -13.19 -12.82 -0.38
CA PHE A 11 -12.84 -11.56 0.27
C PHE A 11 -11.44 -11.09 -0.12
N LEU A 12 -10.44 -11.94 0.01
CA LEU A 12 -9.06 -11.59 -0.33
C LEU A 12 -8.91 -11.30 -1.83
N ARG A 13 -9.51 -12.12 -2.71
CA ARG A 13 -9.51 -11.87 -4.15
C ARG A 13 -10.00 -10.46 -4.49
N ALA A 14 -11.14 -10.05 -3.94
CA ALA A 14 -11.71 -8.73 -4.16
C ALA A 14 -10.85 -7.62 -3.52
N TYR A 15 -10.33 -7.82 -2.32
CA TYR A 15 -9.51 -6.86 -1.61
C TYR A 15 -8.18 -6.60 -2.33
N TYR A 16 -7.50 -7.65 -2.78
CA TYR A 16 -6.26 -7.53 -3.55
C TYR A 16 -6.51 -6.84 -4.90
N HIS A 17 -7.53 -7.26 -5.63
CA HIS A 17 -7.90 -6.64 -6.90
C HIS A 17 -8.21 -5.15 -6.74
N TYR A 18 -9.04 -4.79 -5.77
CA TYR A 18 -9.49 -3.41 -5.55
C TYR A 18 -8.33 -2.41 -5.32
N LYS A 19 -7.24 -2.86 -4.69
CA LYS A 19 -6.07 -2.03 -4.40
C LYS A 19 -4.96 -2.14 -5.45
N SER A 20 -5.10 -3.01 -6.43
CA SER A 20 -4.11 -3.22 -7.49
C SER A 20 -4.26 -2.25 -8.66
N ALA A 21 -3.30 -2.26 -9.58
CA ALA A 21 -3.42 -1.56 -10.86
C ALA A 21 -4.39 -2.24 -11.84
N ASP A 22 -4.80 -3.48 -11.56
CA ASP A 22 -5.79 -4.20 -12.39
C ASP A 22 -7.19 -3.58 -12.26
N TRP A 23 -7.52 -3.00 -11.11
CA TRP A 23 -8.75 -2.23 -10.97
C TRP A 23 -8.62 -0.88 -11.69
N LYS A 24 -9.27 -0.77 -12.84
CA LYS A 24 -9.09 0.34 -13.79
C LYS A 24 -9.49 1.72 -13.28
N GLN A 25 -10.29 1.78 -12.20
CA GLN A 25 -10.65 3.02 -11.52
C GLN A 25 -9.58 3.50 -10.52
N ASN A 26 -8.55 2.68 -10.25
CA ASN A 26 -7.41 3.09 -9.42
C ASN A 26 -6.53 4.10 -10.17
N LYS A 27 -7.01 5.34 -10.22
CA LYS A 27 -6.34 6.49 -10.83
C LYS A 27 -6.13 7.57 -9.78
N PRO A 28 -5.18 7.36 -8.86
CA PRO A 28 -4.96 8.29 -7.77
C PRO A 28 -4.46 9.64 -8.27
N PHE A 29 -4.79 10.65 -7.51
CA PHE A 29 -4.33 12.02 -7.72
C PHE A 29 -4.05 12.65 -6.36
N ARG A 30 -3.29 13.73 -6.36
CA ARG A 30 -2.98 14.46 -5.14
C ARG A 30 -4.24 15.13 -4.58
N LEU A 31 -4.56 14.84 -3.33
CA LEU A 31 -5.62 15.55 -2.60
C LEU A 31 -5.18 16.99 -2.32
N ALA A 32 -6.13 17.92 -2.37
CA ALA A 32 -5.86 19.33 -2.07
C ALA A 32 -5.70 19.59 -0.56
N SER A 33 -6.38 18.79 0.27
CA SER A 33 -6.38 18.93 1.74
C SER A 33 -6.79 17.60 2.39
N LEU A 34 -6.84 17.59 3.73
CA LEU A 34 -7.37 16.49 4.53
C LEU A 34 -8.80 16.77 5.02
N THR A 35 -9.56 17.62 4.33
CA THR A 35 -10.98 17.83 4.65
C THR A 35 -11.83 16.62 4.29
N ALA A 36 -13.01 16.49 4.90
CA ALA A 36 -13.92 15.37 4.63
C ALA A 36 -14.30 15.28 3.13
N GLU A 37 -14.50 16.41 2.48
CA GLU A 37 -14.86 16.51 1.07
C GLU A 37 -13.72 15.98 0.15
N GLU A 38 -12.48 16.28 0.49
CA GLU A 38 -11.33 15.77 -0.27
C GLU A 38 -11.10 14.28 -0.02
N LEU A 39 -11.18 13.86 1.26
CA LEU A 39 -11.02 12.46 1.63
C LEU A 39 -12.11 11.57 1.02
N ALA A 40 -13.34 12.08 0.84
CA ALA A 40 -14.44 11.36 0.20
C ALA A 40 -14.20 11.05 -1.29
N LYS A 41 -13.18 11.63 -1.92
CA LYS A 41 -12.77 11.31 -3.29
C LYS A 41 -11.94 10.03 -3.38
N MET A 42 -11.44 9.55 -2.25
CA MET A 42 -10.66 8.31 -2.20
C MET A 42 -11.56 7.08 -2.34
N PRO A 43 -11.02 5.94 -2.83
CA PRO A 43 -11.78 4.70 -2.88
C PRO A 43 -12.28 4.27 -1.50
N THR A 44 -13.39 3.55 -1.48
CA THR A 44 -14.02 3.11 -0.23
C THR A 44 -13.18 2.09 0.56
N TYR A 45 -12.12 1.53 -0.01
CA TYR A 45 -11.17 0.74 0.78
C TYR A 45 -10.26 1.60 1.70
N TYR A 46 -10.20 2.91 1.49
CA TYR A 46 -9.59 3.88 2.42
C TYR A 46 -10.66 4.59 3.27
N ILE A 47 -11.71 5.09 2.63
CA ILE A 47 -12.79 5.83 3.28
C ILE A 47 -14.08 5.03 3.11
N MET A 48 -14.31 4.06 3.98
CA MET A 48 -15.49 3.19 3.94
C MET A 48 -16.77 3.95 4.27
N ASP A 49 -17.87 3.51 3.68
CA ASP A 49 -19.21 3.90 4.13
C ASP A 49 -19.39 3.50 5.61
N ILE A 50 -20.01 4.37 6.39
CA ILE A 50 -20.10 4.20 7.85
C ILE A 50 -20.94 2.96 8.27
N ASP A 51 -21.83 2.53 7.41
CA ASP A 51 -22.73 1.39 7.61
C ASP A 51 -22.19 0.07 7.05
N LYS A 52 -21.00 0.07 6.42
CA LYS A 52 -20.39 -1.11 5.80
C LYS A 52 -19.07 -1.51 6.44
N GLY A 53 -18.84 -2.81 6.49
CA GLY A 53 -17.53 -3.34 6.79
C GLY A 53 -16.70 -3.59 5.52
N MET A 54 -15.40 -3.91 5.68
CA MET A 54 -14.52 -4.16 4.55
C MET A 54 -15.00 -5.35 3.68
N ALA A 55 -15.61 -6.37 4.26
CA ALA A 55 -16.11 -7.52 3.50
C ALA A 55 -17.21 -7.11 2.50
N GLU A 56 -18.13 -6.27 2.95
CA GLU A 56 -19.22 -5.74 2.11
C GLU A 56 -18.69 -4.73 1.08
N THR A 57 -17.75 -3.88 1.50
CA THR A 57 -17.11 -2.89 0.63
C THR A 57 -16.45 -3.55 -0.58
N VAL A 58 -15.62 -4.57 -0.35
CA VAL A 58 -14.91 -5.22 -1.45
C VAL A 58 -15.77 -6.16 -2.29
N ALA A 59 -16.87 -6.69 -1.72
CA ALA A 59 -17.79 -7.56 -2.45
C ALA A 59 -18.39 -6.86 -3.69
N SER A 60 -18.59 -5.55 -3.63
CA SER A 60 -19.14 -4.75 -4.74
C SER A 60 -18.17 -4.57 -5.90
N VAL A 61 -16.88 -4.85 -5.70
CA VAL A 61 -15.80 -4.70 -6.69
C VAL A 61 -15.07 -6.02 -6.96
N MET A 62 -15.77 -7.14 -6.77
CA MET A 62 -15.25 -8.46 -7.11
C MET A 62 -14.84 -8.50 -8.59
N PRO A 63 -13.62 -8.91 -8.93
CA PRO A 63 -13.20 -9.05 -10.32
C PRO A 63 -14.02 -10.14 -11.03
N THR A 64 -14.25 -9.95 -12.31
CA THR A 64 -14.87 -10.94 -13.17
C THR A 64 -13.98 -12.17 -13.35
N ALA A 65 -14.55 -13.28 -13.78
CA ALA A 65 -13.77 -14.49 -14.09
C ALA A 65 -12.67 -14.23 -15.14
N ALA A 66 -12.91 -13.35 -16.11
CA ALA A 66 -11.93 -12.96 -17.11
C ALA A 66 -10.77 -12.14 -16.49
N GLU A 67 -11.05 -11.23 -15.58
CA GLU A 67 -10.03 -10.45 -14.86
C GLU A 67 -9.20 -11.36 -13.94
N ILE A 68 -9.84 -12.30 -13.25
CA ILE A 68 -9.13 -13.30 -12.43
C ILE A 68 -8.18 -14.14 -13.29
N ALA A 69 -8.65 -14.62 -14.42
CA ALA A 69 -7.82 -15.42 -15.33
C ALA A 69 -6.67 -14.62 -15.96
N ALA A 70 -6.84 -13.30 -16.12
CA ALA A 70 -5.80 -12.41 -16.64
C ALA A 70 -4.79 -11.97 -15.57
N CYS A 71 -5.10 -12.09 -14.28
CA CYS A 71 -4.24 -11.71 -13.17
C CYS A 71 -3.06 -12.67 -13.03
N LYS A 72 -1.87 -12.22 -13.44
CA LYS A 72 -0.64 -13.05 -13.42
C LYS A 72 0.11 -12.98 -12.09
N TRP A 73 -0.02 -11.89 -11.37
CA TRP A 73 0.74 -11.63 -10.14
C TRP A 73 0.13 -12.27 -8.89
N LEU A 74 -1.15 -12.69 -8.94
CA LEU A 74 -1.83 -13.38 -7.85
C LEU A 74 -2.73 -14.52 -8.41
N PRO A 75 -2.17 -15.61 -8.93
CA PRO A 75 -2.95 -16.76 -9.34
C PRO A 75 -3.63 -17.46 -8.16
N ASP A 76 -4.67 -18.26 -8.41
CA ASP A 76 -5.51 -18.84 -7.34
C ASP A 76 -4.73 -19.75 -6.38
N ASN A 77 -3.70 -20.45 -6.84
CA ASN A 77 -2.86 -21.27 -5.97
C ASN A 77 -2.06 -20.44 -4.96
N GLU A 78 -1.58 -19.26 -5.33
CA GLU A 78 -0.91 -18.34 -4.41
C GLU A 78 -1.91 -17.69 -3.46
N LEU A 79 -3.06 -17.24 -3.96
CA LEU A 79 -4.11 -16.69 -3.12
C LEU A 79 -4.61 -17.72 -2.09
N ALA A 80 -4.63 -19.01 -2.44
CA ALA A 80 -5.02 -20.09 -1.52
C ALA A 80 -4.09 -20.17 -0.30
N VAL A 81 -2.81 -19.86 -0.45
CA VAL A 81 -1.86 -19.80 0.68
C VAL A 81 -2.26 -18.70 1.66
N TYR A 82 -2.52 -17.49 1.16
CA TYR A 82 -3.02 -16.39 1.99
C TYR A 82 -4.35 -16.74 2.66
N THR A 83 -5.25 -17.38 1.91
CA THR A 83 -6.56 -17.81 2.42
C THR A 83 -6.39 -18.74 3.61
N ALA A 84 -5.60 -19.79 3.47
CA ALA A 84 -5.36 -20.77 4.54
C ALA A 84 -4.75 -20.12 5.80
N GLU A 85 -3.80 -19.20 5.63
CA GLU A 85 -3.19 -18.51 6.75
C GLU A 85 -4.18 -17.56 7.45
N TYR A 86 -4.98 -16.81 6.72
CA TYR A 86 -5.99 -15.93 7.34
C TYR A 86 -7.16 -16.72 7.95
N GLU A 87 -7.53 -17.87 7.41
CA GLU A 87 -8.50 -18.77 8.05
C GLU A 87 -7.96 -19.31 9.38
N ARG A 88 -6.69 -19.67 9.43
CA ARG A 88 -6.02 -20.17 10.61
C ARG A 88 -5.81 -19.10 11.68
N THR A 89 -5.29 -17.93 11.31
CA THR A 89 -4.86 -16.87 12.24
C THR A 89 -5.91 -15.78 12.47
N GLY A 90 -6.83 -15.60 11.53
CA GLY A 90 -7.72 -14.45 11.46
C GLY A 90 -6.97 -13.16 11.11
N PHE A 91 -7.72 -12.06 11.05
CA PHE A 91 -7.20 -10.75 10.63
C PHE A 91 -6.70 -9.88 11.80
N GLN A 92 -6.85 -10.36 13.03
CA GLN A 92 -6.62 -9.53 14.22
C GLN A 92 -5.17 -9.02 14.33
N GLY A 93 -4.19 -9.87 14.00
CA GLY A 93 -2.77 -9.51 14.04
C GLY A 93 -2.45 -8.34 13.10
N GLY A 94 -2.86 -8.46 11.83
CA GLY A 94 -2.65 -7.41 10.83
C GLY A 94 -3.36 -6.08 11.15
N LEU A 95 -4.50 -6.14 11.84
CA LEU A 95 -5.26 -4.95 12.23
C LEU A 95 -4.67 -4.20 13.44
N GLN A 96 -3.75 -4.77 14.19
CA GLN A 96 -3.17 -4.11 15.37
C GLN A 96 -2.41 -2.83 15.01
N GLY A 97 -1.79 -2.77 13.83
CA GLY A 97 -1.13 -1.57 13.34
C GLY A 97 -2.05 -0.35 13.28
N TYR A 98 -3.30 -0.55 12.90
CA TYR A 98 -4.31 0.52 12.78
C TYR A 98 -4.92 0.96 14.13
N ARG A 99 -4.70 0.19 15.20
CA ARG A 99 -5.19 0.51 16.55
C ARG A 99 -4.26 1.38 17.37
N ARG A 100 -3.07 1.69 16.83
CA ARG A 100 -2.08 2.54 17.49
C ARG A 100 -2.39 4.04 17.29
N THR A 101 -3.56 4.49 17.74
CA THR A 101 -4.05 5.87 17.56
C THR A 101 -4.23 6.63 18.88
N GLY A 102 -3.89 6.00 20.01
CA GLY A 102 -4.06 6.63 21.33
C GLY A 102 -3.04 7.76 21.61
N PRO A 103 -3.35 8.67 22.55
CA PRO A 103 -2.49 9.82 22.90
C PRO A 103 -1.04 9.41 23.25
N ARG A 104 -0.86 8.26 23.90
CA ARG A 104 0.46 7.72 24.25
C ARG A 104 1.29 7.39 23.01
N PHE A 105 0.69 6.77 22.01
CA PHE A 105 1.39 6.45 20.76
C PHE A 105 1.79 7.72 20.00
N ILE A 106 0.92 8.73 19.97
CA ILE A 106 1.22 10.03 19.36
C ILE A 106 2.37 10.71 20.10
N ALA A 107 2.38 10.71 21.44
CA ALA A 107 3.45 11.26 22.25
C ALA A 107 4.80 10.55 21.99
N ASP A 108 4.80 9.22 21.87
CA ASP A 108 6.00 8.45 21.54
C ASP A 108 6.55 8.83 20.14
N LEU A 109 5.69 9.02 19.15
CA LEU A 109 6.09 9.49 17.82
C LEU A 109 6.63 10.92 17.82
N GLN A 110 6.10 11.80 18.66
CA GLN A 110 6.56 13.19 18.80
C GLN A 110 8.02 13.29 19.26
N THR A 111 8.55 12.27 19.93
CA THR A 111 9.96 12.18 20.31
C THR A 111 10.89 12.25 19.09
N PHE A 112 10.41 11.83 17.92
CA PHE A 112 11.12 11.90 16.65
C PHE A 112 10.70 13.08 15.78
N GLY A 113 9.84 13.96 16.29
CA GLY A 113 9.36 15.13 15.56
C GLY A 113 10.51 16.04 15.11
N GLY A 114 10.52 16.39 13.82
CA GLY A 114 11.55 17.23 13.22
C GLY A 114 12.88 16.54 12.92
N ARG A 115 13.02 15.26 13.23
CA ARG A 115 14.22 14.49 12.83
C ARG A 115 14.18 14.14 11.35
N THR A 116 15.36 14.19 10.73
CA THR A 116 15.57 13.76 9.34
C THR A 116 16.09 12.32 9.26
N ILE A 117 15.96 11.72 8.10
CA ILE A 117 16.59 10.44 7.73
C ILE A 117 17.86 10.78 6.96
N ASP A 118 19.00 10.62 7.64
CA ASP A 118 20.30 11.08 7.15
C ASP A 118 21.17 9.96 6.55
N VAL A 119 20.54 8.86 6.18
CA VAL A 119 21.15 7.72 5.48
C VAL A 119 20.66 7.68 4.03
N PRO A 120 21.40 7.02 3.10
CA PRO A 120 20.92 6.81 1.75
C PRO A 120 19.50 6.21 1.76
N SER A 121 18.60 6.84 1.05
CA SER A 121 17.17 6.50 1.05
C SER A 121 16.65 6.34 -0.37
N LEU A 122 15.77 5.37 -0.56
CA LEU A 122 15.07 5.09 -1.80
C LEU A 122 13.58 4.95 -1.51
N PHE A 123 12.74 5.54 -2.34
CA PHE A 123 11.29 5.30 -2.34
C PHE A 123 10.88 4.61 -3.63
N ILE A 124 10.07 3.56 -3.51
CA ILE A 124 9.43 2.89 -4.64
C ILE A 124 7.96 2.73 -4.30
N GLY A 125 7.08 3.16 -5.19
CA GLY A 125 5.63 3.07 -5.03
C GLY A 125 4.95 2.71 -6.35
N GLY A 126 3.73 2.17 -6.26
CA GLY A 126 2.89 1.96 -7.43
C GLY A 126 2.24 3.26 -7.90
N LYS A 127 2.19 3.49 -9.21
CA LYS A 127 1.56 4.69 -9.77
C LYS A 127 0.05 4.71 -9.57
N SER A 128 -0.53 3.54 -9.38
CA SER A 128 -1.95 3.35 -9.07
C SER A 128 -2.22 3.17 -7.56
N ASP A 129 -1.25 3.43 -6.69
CA ASP A 129 -1.45 3.35 -5.23
C ASP A 129 -1.86 4.71 -4.65
N TRP A 130 -3.07 4.78 -4.12
CA TRP A 130 -3.54 5.95 -3.38
C TRP A 130 -2.70 6.26 -2.13
N GLY A 131 -1.99 5.27 -1.59
CA GLY A 131 -1.08 5.46 -0.45
C GLY A 131 -0.02 6.54 -0.69
N VAL A 132 0.40 6.72 -1.93
CA VAL A 132 1.36 7.77 -2.33
C VAL A 132 0.74 9.18 -2.27
N PHE A 133 -0.55 9.30 -2.57
CA PHE A 133 -1.23 10.57 -2.81
C PHE A 133 -2.18 11.01 -1.70
N GLN A 134 -2.47 10.13 -0.74
CA GLN A 134 -3.47 10.37 0.33
C GLN A 134 -3.11 11.50 1.31
N SER A 135 -1.83 11.83 1.42
CA SER A 135 -1.35 12.89 2.32
C SER A 135 -0.77 14.03 1.50
N PRO A 136 -1.47 15.17 1.37
CA PRO A 136 -1.03 16.30 0.55
C PRO A 136 0.38 16.79 0.93
N GLY A 137 1.29 16.84 -0.04
CA GLY A 137 2.66 17.30 0.15
C GLY A 137 3.61 16.32 0.83
N ALA A 138 3.14 15.20 1.36
CA ALA A 138 3.99 14.24 2.08
C ALA A 138 5.04 13.60 1.18
N PHE A 139 4.68 13.26 -0.06
CA PHE A 139 5.60 12.67 -1.03
C PHE A 139 6.75 13.63 -1.38
N GLU A 140 6.45 14.91 -1.60
CA GLU A 140 7.45 15.94 -1.86
C GLU A 140 8.30 16.27 -0.62
N THR A 141 7.67 16.34 0.55
CA THR A 141 8.38 16.57 1.82
C THR A 141 9.36 15.44 2.13
N MET A 142 8.98 14.19 1.88
CA MET A 142 9.86 13.04 2.03
C MET A 142 11.12 13.21 1.18
N GLN A 143 10.97 13.60 -0.08
CA GLN A 143 12.10 13.72 -1.02
C GLN A 143 12.98 14.93 -0.76
N ASN A 144 12.40 16.07 -0.41
CA ASN A 144 13.09 17.36 -0.38
C ASN A 144 13.57 17.75 1.01
N THR A 145 13.01 17.16 2.07
CA THR A 145 13.26 17.60 3.44
C THR A 145 13.51 16.46 4.41
N ALA A 146 12.63 15.44 4.44
CA ALA A 146 12.71 14.40 5.46
C ALA A 146 13.87 13.43 5.23
N CYS A 147 14.18 13.08 3.97
CA CYS A 147 15.31 12.23 3.60
C CYS A 147 16.43 13.07 3.01
N THR A 148 17.44 13.40 3.82
CA THR A 148 18.54 14.30 3.39
C THR A 148 19.49 13.66 2.36
N GLN A 149 19.44 12.34 2.22
CA GLN A 149 20.23 11.58 1.24
C GLN A 149 19.32 10.74 0.32
N MET A 150 18.25 11.34 -0.18
CA MET A 150 17.36 10.67 -1.14
C MET A 150 18.13 10.34 -2.43
N ARG A 151 18.13 9.08 -2.83
CA ARG A 151 18.80 8.57 -4.05
C ARG A 151 17.84 8.35 -5.20
N GLY A 152 16.55 8.29 -4.93
CA GLY A 152 15.54 8.15 -5.94
C GLY A 152 14.15 8.02 -5.34
N ALA A 153 13.14 8.45 -6.11
CA ALA A 153 11.73 8.24 -5.82
C ALA A 153 11.06 7.78 -7.12
N HIS A 154 10.68 6.52 -7.16
CA HIS A 154 10.18 5.85 -8.36
C HIS A 154 8.71 5.49 -8.18
N LEU A 155 7.88 5.92 -9.13
CA LEU A 155 6.49 5.50 -9.26
C LEU A 155 6.39 4.56 -10.45
N ILE A 156 6.05 3.29 -10.19
CA ILE A 156 6.07 2.22 -11.16
C ILE A 156 4.73 2.13 -11.87
N ASP A 157 4.75 2.18 -13.20
CA ASP A 157 3.57 1.95 -14.04
C ASP A 157 3.10 0.49 -13.93
N GLY A 158 1.79 0.28 -13.96
CA GLY A 158 1.19 -1.05 -13.87
C GLY A 158 1.30 -1.67 -12.48
N ALA A 159 1.54 -0.88 -11.44
CA ALA A 159 1.52 -1.29 -10.06
C ALA A 159 0.59 -0.40 -9.22
N GLY A 160 -0.16 -1.04 -8.34
CA GLY A 160 -0.95 -0.43 -7.28
C GLY A 160 -0.28 -0.62 -5.93
N HIS A 161 -1.08 -1.02 -4.94
CA HIS A 161 -0.64 -1.20 -3.56
C HIS A 161 0.26 -2.43 -3.34
N TRP A 162 0.15 -3.42 -4.21
CA TRP A 162 0.86 -4.69 -4.11
C TRP A 162 2.09 -4.70 -5.02
N LEU A 163 2.82 -3.62 -4.99
CA LEU A 163 3.91 -3.28 -5.90
C LEU A 163 4.90 -4.42 -6.12
N GLU A 164 5.30 -5.12 -5.03
CA GLU A 164 6.30 -6.19 -5.07
C GLU A 164 5.79 -7.42 -5.80
N GLN A 165 4.47 -7.67 -5.77
CA GLN A 165 3.83 -8.77 -6.49
C GLN A 165 3.46 -8.36 -7.92
N GLU A 166 2.96 -7.13 -8.10
CA GLU A 166 2.52 -6.64 -9.40
C GLU A 166 3.69 -6.38 -10.37
N GLN A 167 4.85 -5.91 -9.85
CA GLN A 167 6.03 -5.56 -10.66
C GLN A 167 7.35 -6.02 -10.02
N PRO A 168 7.52 -7.32 -9.72
CA PRO A 168 8.65 -7.85 -8.94
C PRO A 168 10.01 -7.59 -9.59
N GLU A 169 10.10 -7.67 -10.91
CA GLU A 169 11.35 -7.46 -11.63
C GLU A 169 11.85 -6.03 -11.55
N GLN A 170 10.95 -5.06 -11.70
CA GLN A 170 11.30 -3.64 -11.61
C GLN A 170 11.71 -3.25 -10.20
N VAL A 171 10.97 -3.73 -9.20
CA VAL A 171 11.29 -3.48 -7.78
C VAL A 171 12.64 -4.10 -7.43
N SER A 172 12.87 -5.36 -7.76
CA SER A 172 14.13 -6.05 -7.49
C SER A 172 15.32 -5.34 -8.14
N LYS A 173 15.18 -4.91 -9.39
CA LYS A 173 16.22 -4.17 -10.10
C LYS A 173 16.59 -2.86 -9.39
N LEU A 174 15.60 -2.06 -9.01
CA LEU A 174 15.82 -0.79 -8.30
C LEU A 174 16.46 -0.99 -6.94
N LEU A 175 16.02 -2.01 -6.18
CA LEU A 175 16.59 -2.33 -4.88
C LEU A 175 18.05 -2.79 -4.99
N ILE A 176 18.36 -3.69 -5.93
CA ILE A 176 19.71 -4.17 -6.15
C ILE A 176 20.65 -3.01 -6.54
N GLN A 177 20.20 -2.16 -7.47
CA GLN A 177 20.97 -1.00 -7.88
C GLN A 177 21.25 -0.06 -6.70
N PHE A 178 20.23 0.26 -5.92
CA PHE A 178 20.37 1.11 -4.74
C PHE A 178 21.38 0.54 -3.74
N LEU A 179 21.34 -0.77 -3.47
CA LEU A 179 22.27 -1.42 -2.54
C LEU A 179 23.70 -1.41 -3.05
N GLN A 180 23.92 -1.59 -4.35
CA GLN A 180 25.24 -1.52 -4.97
C GLN A 180 25.82 -0.11 -4.88
N ASP A 181 25.03 0.91 -5.20
CA ASP A 181 25.43 2.31 -5.15
C ASP A 181 25.75 2.76 -3.71
N ALA A 182 24.91 2.39 -2.74
CA ALA A 182 25.15 2.68 -1.33
C ALA A 182 26.42 2.00 -0.78
N SER A 183 26.68 0.75 -1.19
CA SER A 183 27.88 0.01 -0.79
C SER A 183 29.18 0.62 -1.35
N THR A 184 29.11 1.17 -2.55
CA THR A 184 30.27 1.81 -3.20
C THR A 184 30.66 3.11 -2.50
N LEU A 185 29.71 3.86 -1.96
CA LEU A 185 29.94 5.08 -1.19
C LEU A 185 30.61 4.79 0.16
N ASN A 186 30.17 3.74 0.86
CA ASN A 186 30.77 3.35 2.16
C ASN A 186 32.22 2.84 2.06
N ARG A 187 32.68 2.44 0.89
CA ARG A 187 34.10 2.02 0.67
C ARG A 187 35.04 3.18 0.38
N LYS A 188 34.54 4.40 0.18
CA LYS A 188 35.30 5.59 -0.11
C LYS A 188 35.47 6.52 1.10
N LEU A 189 34.90 6.17 2.23
CA LEU A 189 35.04 6.78 3.54
C LEU A 189 36.01 5.97 4.41
#